data_094c29d37885fb3ff5fb78c5282ffc09
#
_entry.id   094c29d37885fb3ff5fb78c5282ffc09
#
_cell.length_a   1.000
_cell.length_b   1.000
_cell.length_c   1.000
_cell.angle_alpha   90.00
_cell.angle_beta   90.00
_cell.angle_gamma   90.00
#
_symmetry.space_group_name_H-M   'P 1'
#
loop_
_entity.id
_entity.type
_entity.pdbx_description
1 polymer ?
#
loop_
_entity_poly.entity_id
_entity_poly.type
_entity_poly.pdbx_seq_one_letter_code
_entity_poly.pdbx_strand_id
1 'polypeptide(L)'
;MMFTPEHDELRRSLQKFIAAEINPYVDKWEEAGIFPAHELFKKLGNLGFLGLTKPIEYCGQGLDYSFAMVMAEELGNIHCGGVPMAIGVQTDMATPALSRFGSDEVRREFLAPSISGDYVACLGVSEIGAGSDVNPL
;
A
#
# COMPACT_ATOMS: atom_id res chain seq x y z
N MET A 1 19.68 -3.97 12.60
CA MET A 1 18.25 -4.29 12.66
C MET A 1 18.14 -5.80 12.69
N MET A 2 17.44 -6.38 13.65
CA MET A 2 17.21 -7.83 13.70
C MET A 2 15.76 -8.10 13.33
N PHE A 3 15.54 -8.96 12.34
CA PHE A 3 14.21 -9.47 12.04
C PHE A 3 13.79 -10.46 13.13
N THR A 4 12.52 -10.44 13.48
CA THR A 4 11.91 -11.27 14.51
C THR A 4 11.00 -12.33 13.88
N PRO A 5 10.51 -13.33 14.64
CA PRO A 5 9.54 -14.29 14.11
C PRO A 5 8.28 -13.66 13.51
N GLU A 6 7.87 -12.49 13.99
CA GLU A 6 6.73 -11.74 13.45
C GLU A 6 7.01 -11.21 12.03
N HIS A 7 8.24 -10.79 11.74
CA HIS A 7 8.66 -10.43 10.39
C HIS A 7 8.61 -11.64 9.45
N ASP A 8 9.04 -12.80 9.91
CA ASP A 8 8.96 -14.04 9.14
C ASP A 8 7.51 -14.48 8.88
N GLU A 9 6.61 -14.24 9.85
CA GLU A 9 5.19 -14.52 9.67
C GLU A 9 4.56 -13.57 8.63
N LEU A 10 4.86 -12.28 8.70
CA LEU A 10 4.44 -11.32 7.68
C LEU A 10 4.94 -11.74 6.29
N ARG A 11 6.21 -12.12 6.18
CA ARG A 11 6.82 -12.59 4.93
C ARG A 11 6.05 -13.78 4.35
N ARG A 12 5.82 -14.81 5.14
CA ARG A 12 5.06 -16.00 4.72
C ARG A 12 3.64 -15.67 4.27
N SER A 13 2.99 -14.76 4.99
CA SER A 13 1.62 -14.32 4.69
C SER A 13 1.56 -13.56 3.36
N LEU A 14 2.51 -12.65 3.12
CA LEU A 14 2.63 -11.91 1.87
C LEU A 14 2.94 -12.84 0.69
N GLN A 15 3.90 -13.75 0.83
CA GLN A 15 4.25 -14.74 -0.19
C GLN A 15 3.03 -15.59 -0.60
N LYS A 16 2.30 -16.08 0.40
CA LYS A 16 1.08 -16.85 0.16
C LYS A 16 0.01 -16.02 -0.57
N PHE A 17 -0.17 -14.78 -0.15
CA PHE A 17 -1.13 -13.88 -0.78
C PHE A 17 -0.75 -13.57 -2.23
N ILE A 18 0.51 -13.21 -2.49
CA ILE A 18 1.01 -12.90 -3.83
C ILE A 18 0.86 -14.11 -4.76
N ALA A 19 1.21 -15.30 -4.28
CA ALA A 19 1.10 -16.53 -5.06
C ALA A 19 -0.35 -16.95 -5.37
N ALA A 20 -1.30 -16.62 -4.49
CA ALA A 20 -2.70 -17.00 -4.67
C ALA A 20 -3.54 -15.94 -5.39
N GLU A 21 -3.33 -14.66 -5.07
CA GLU A 21 -4.24 -13.58 -5.41
C GLU A 21 -3.70 -12.60 -6.46
N ILE A 22 -2.40 -12.65 -6.78
CA ILE A 22 -1.78 -11.70 -7.72
C ILE A 22 -1.13 -12.43 -8.89
N ASN A 23 -0.06 -13.18 -8.66
CA ASN A 23 0.77 -13.75 -9.73
C ASN A 23 0.02 -14.61 -10.75
N PRO A 24 -1.00 -15.42 -10.38
CA PRO A 24 -1.76 -16.21 -11.35
C PRO A 24 -2.57 -15.37 -12.36
N TYR A 25 -2.79 -14.08 -12.05
CA TYR A 25 -3.66 -13.20 -12.83
C TYR A 25 -2.90 -12.10 -13.57
N VAL A 26 -1.61 -11.92 -13.32
CA VAL A 26 -0.79 -10.82 -13.84
C VAL A 26 -0.84 -10.73 -15.36
N ASP A 27 -0.61 -11.83 -16.07
CA ASP A 27 -0.59 -11.83 -17.54
C ASP A 27 -1.92 -11.34 -18.11
N LYS A 28 -3.05 -11.79 -17.53
CA LYS A 28 -4.38 -11.35 -17.92
C LYS A 28 -4.60 -9.85 -17.66
N TRP A 29 -4.10 -9.35 -16.53
CA TRP A 29 -4.23 -7.93 -16.19
C TRP A 29 -3.36 -7.05 -17.09
N GLU A 30 -2.13 -7.49 -17.40
CA GLU A 30 -1.24 -6.80 -18.33
C GLU A 30 -1.84 -6.75 -19.75
N GLU A 31 -2.40 -7.86 -20.24
CA GLU A 31 -3.10 -7.90 -21.52
C GLU A 31 -4.32 -6.96 -21.58
N ALA A 32 -5.08 -6.91 -20.49
CA ALA A 32 -6.25 -6.02 -20.36
C ALA A 32 -5.87 -4.54 -20.13
N GLY A 33 -4.62 -4.25 -19.76
CA GLY A 33 -4.16 -2.91 -19.38
C GLY A 33 -4.78 -2.38 -18.08
N ILE A 34 -5.39 -3.26 -17.27
CA ILE A 34 -6.04 -2.91 -16.00
C ILE A 34 -6.11 -4.11 -15.06
N PHE A 35 -5.94 -3.88 -13.76
CA PHE A 35 -6.19 -4.89 -12.73
C PHE A 35 -7.37 -4.47 -11.82
N PRO A 36 -8.06 -5.39 -11.13
CA PRO A 36 -9.20 -5.09 -10.28
C PRO A 36 -8.76 -4.46 -8.96
N ALA A 37 -8.34 -3.19 -9.00
CA ALA A 37 -7.71 -2.49 -7.89
C ALA A 37 -8.57 -2.53 -6.61
N HIS A 38 -9.86 -2.19 -6.69
CA HIS A 38 -10.74 -2.15 -5.52
C HIS A 38 -10.88 -3.52 -4.84
N GLU A 39 -10.99 -4.61 -5.63
CA GLU A 39 -11.10 -5.96 -5.07
C GLU A 39 -9.79 -6.38 -4.40
N LEU A 40 -8.65 -6.13 -5.07
CA LEU A 40 -7.33 -6.49 -4.56
C LEU A 40 -7.00 -5.69 -3.30
N PHE A 41 -7.24 -4.38 -3.29
CA PHE A 41 -6.97 -3.53 -2.14
C PHE A 41 -7.88 -3.88 -0.96
N LYS A 42 -9.12 -4.27 -1.21
CA LYS A 42 -10.01 -4.76 -0.15
C LYS A 42 -9.48 -6.03 0.51
N LYS A 43 -8.96 -6.98 -0.29
CA LYS A 43 -8.30 -8.18 0.24
C LYS A 43 -7.06 -7.85 1.06
N LEU A 44 -6.19 -6.95 0.56
CA LEU A 44 -4.99 -6.48 1.27
C LEU A 44 -5.35 -5.79 2.58
N GLY A 45 -6.37 -4.92 2.57
CA GLY A 45 -6.86 -4.22 3.75
C GLY A 45 -7.42 -5.18 4.81
N ASN A 46 -8.20 -6.16 4.42
CA ASN A 46 -8.74 -7.19 5.31
C ASN A 46 -7.65 -8.03 6.00
N LEU A 47 -6.49 -8.17 5.39
CA LEU A 47 -5.32 -8.84 5.97
C LEU A 47 -4.40 -7.86 6.74
N GLY A 48 -4.72 -6.57 6.77
CA GLY A 48 -3.96 -5.54 7.47
C GLY A 48 -2.70 -5.06 6.74
N PHE A 49 -2.42 -5.54 5.53
CA PHE A 49 -1.19 -5.21 4.82
C PHE A 49 -1.08 -3.72 4.44
N LEU A 50 -2.21 -3.03 4.22
CA LEU A 50 -2.20 -1.61 3.89
C LEU A 50 -1.94 -0.68 5.09
N GLY A 51 -1.99 -1.21 6.31
CA GLY A 51 -1.90 -0.44 7.55
C GLY A 51 -0.71 -0.78 8.45
N LEU A 52 0.32 -1.51 7.99
CA LEU A 52 1.41 -2.02 8.85
C LEU A 52 2.01 -0.93 9.75
N THR A 53 2.38 0.22 9.21
CA THR A 53 3.02 1.32 9.94
C THR A 53 2.07 2.45 10.33
N LYS A 54 0.78 2.28 10.08
CA LYS A 54 -0.23 3.33 10.35
C LYS A 54 -0.75 3.25 11.78
N PRO A 55 -1.25 4.38 12.32
CA PRO A 55 -1.74 4.44 13.70
C PRO A 55 -2.90 3.47 13.95
N ILE A 56 -2.91 2.86 15.13
CA ILE A 56 -3.93 1.89 15.56
C ILE A 56 -5.31 2.55 15.62
N GLU A 57 -5.39 3.81 16.00
CA GLU A 57 -6.64 4.59 16.12
C GLU A 57 -7.40 4.71 14.79
N TYR A 58 -6.71 4.50 13.66
CA TYR A 58 -7.28 4.57 12.30
C TYR A 58 -7.20 3.20 11.59
N CYS A 59 -7.32 2.11 12.34
CA CYS A 59 -7.28 0.74 11.85
C CYS A 59 -5.89 0.26 11.34
N GLY A 60 -4.81 0.98 11.66
CA GLY A 60 -3.44 0.54 11.39
C GLY A 60 -2.93 -0.45 12.43
N GLN A 61 -1.76 -1.00 12.21
CA GLN A 61 -1.12 -1.96 13.12
C GLN A 61 -0.06 -1.33 14.02
N GLY A 62 0.36 -0.08 13.77
CA GLY A 62 1.34 0.64 14.59
C GLY A 62 2.73 0.02 14.63
N LEU A 63 3.06 -0.83 13.65
CA LEU A 63 4.36 -1.49 13.57
C LEU A 63 5.45 -0.52 13.12
N ASP A 64 6.70 -0.84 13.42
CA ASP A 64 7.83 -0.03 12.97
C ASP A 64 8.14 -0.25 11.47
N TYR A 65 9.06 0.58 10.95
CA TYR A 65 9.37 0.60 9.51
C TYR A 65 10.03 -0.69 8.99
N SER A 66 10.58 -1.55 9.86
CA SER A 66 11.16 -2.83 9.44
C SER A 66 10.12 -3.77 8.82
N PHE A 67 8.87 -3.70 9.26
CA PHE A 67 7.77 -4.45 8.66
C PHE A 67 7.41 -3.92 7.25
N ALA A 68 7.47 -2.61 7.02
CA ALA A 68 7.32 -2.04 5.67
C ALA A 68 8.45 -2.49 4.74
N MET A 69 9.68 -2.63 5.24
CA MET A 69 10.81 -3.18 4.47
C MET A 69 10.55 -4.62 4.03
N VAL A 70 10.07 -5.48 4.94
CA VAL A 70 9.69 -6.87 4.60
C VAL A 70 8.58 -6.87 3.54
N MET A 71 7.58 -6.01 3.66
CA MET A 71 6.54 -5.88 2.66
C MET A 71 7.11 -5.47 1.30
N ALA A 72 7.97 -4.46 1.25
CA ALA A 72 8.60 -4.00 0.02
C ALA A 72 9.43 -5.10 -0.67
N GLU A 73 10.20 -5.89 0.10
CA GLU A 73 10.94 -7.05 -0.42
C GLU A 73 9.99 -8.07 -1.07
N GLU A 74 8.88 -8.40 -0.41
CA GLU A 74 7.93 -9.41 -0.92
C GLU A 74 7.14 -8.89 -2.11
N LEU A 75 6.78 -7.61 -2.17
CA LEU A 75 6.15 -7.00 -3.35
C LEU A 75 7.04 -7.10 -4.59
N GLY A 76 8.37 -7.16 -4.42
CA GLY A 76 9.32 -7.42 -5.51
C GLY A 76 9.19 -8.80 -6.17
N ASN A 77 8.44 -9.74 -5.58
CA ASN A 77 8.15 -11.06 -6.15
C ASN A 77 6.87 -11.07 -7.02
N ILE A 78 6.19 -9.93 -7.18
CA ILE A 78 5.07 -9.79 -8.11
C ILE A 78 5.61 -9.70 -9.54
N HIS A 79 5.04 -10.48 -10.46
CA HIS A 79 5.55 -10.64 -11.83
C HIS A 79 5.18 -9.48 -12.78
N CYS A 80 4.85 -8.30 -12.26
CA CYS A 80 4.62 -7.07 -13.04
C CYS A 80 5.04 -5.84 -12.26
N GLY A 81 5.13 -4.68 -12.93
CA GLY A 81 5.50 -3.41 -12.30
C GLY A 81 4.33 -2.61 -11.75
N GLY A 82 3.16 -2.70 -12.37
CA GLY A 82 2.01 -1.85 -12.04
C GLY A 82 1.38 -2.14 -10.68
N VAL A 83 1.16 -3.40 -10.36
CA VAL A 83 0.51 -3.81 -9.10
C VAL A 83 1.36 -3.46 -7.87
N PRO A 84 2.65 -3.84 -7.77
CA PRO A 84 3.48 -3.46 -6.63
C PRO A 84 3.63 -1.94 -6.51
N MET A 85 3.71 -1.21 -7.63
CA MET A 85 3.73 0.24 -7.61
C MET A 85 2.42 0.81 -7.03
N ALA A 86 1.27 0.32 -7.44
CA ALA A 86 -0.02 0.78 -6.92
C ALA A 86 -0.15 0.55 -5.40
N ILE A 87 0.31 -0.61 -4.91
CA ILE A 87 0.36 -0.90 -3.47
C ILE A 87 1.30 0.07 -2.75
N GLY A 88 2.51 0.30 -3.27
CA GLY A 88 3.48 1.25 -2.73
C GLY A 88 2.98 2.70 -2.74
N VAL A 89 2.25 3.11 -3.77
CA VAL A 89 1.59 4.44 -3.78
C VAL A 89 0.63 4.57 -2.60
N GLN A 90 -0.18 3.56 -2.33
CA GLN A 90 -1.10 3.56 -1.19
C GLN A 90 -0.37 3.64 0.15
N THR A 91 0.62 2.76 0.36
CA THR A 91 1.23 2.54 1.68
C THR A 91 2.32 3.55 2.01
N ASP A 92 3.12 3.97 1.00
CA ASP A 92 4.38 4.69 1.23
C ASP A 92 4.39 6.10 0.63
N MET A 93 3.46 6.43 -0.26
CA MET A 93 3.45 7.75 -0.93
C MET A 93 2.21 8.59 -0.57
N ALA A 94 1.00 8.07 -0.76
CA ALA A 94 -0.23 8.85 -0.57
C ALA A 94 -0.66 8.96 0.90
N THR A 95 -0.57 7.88 1.67
CA THR A 95 -1.08 7.85 3.05
C THR A 95 -0.12 8.33 4.15
N PRO A 96 1.22 8.35 4.01
CA PRO A 96 2.11 8.79 5.09
C PRO A 96 1.93 10.25 5.50
N ALA A 97 1.79 11.17 4.54
CA ALA A 97 1.57 12.59 4.86
C ALA A 97 0.22 12.80 5.55
N LEU A 98 -0.82 12.13 5.03
CA LEU A 98 -2.15 12.12 5.64
C LEU A 98 -2.11 11.58 7.08
N SER A 99 -1.39 10.48 7.31
CA SER A 99 -1.21 9.87 8.62
C SER A 99 -0.49 10.77 9.62
N ARG A 100 0.54 11.53 9.17
CA ARG A 100 1.36 12.36 10.05
C ARG A 100 0.77 13.75 10.32
N PHE A 101 0.15 14.36 9.29
CA PHE A 101 -0.19 15.79 9.32
C PHE A 101 -1.70 16.04 9.16
N GLY A 102 -2.50 15.05 8.79
CA GLY A 102 -3.95 15.19 8.69
C GLY A 102 -4.60 15.51 10.04
N SER A 103 -5.71 16.27 10.03
CA SER A 103 -6.57 16.39 11.20
C SER A 103 -7.22 15.02 11.53
N ASP A 104 -7.76 14.89 12.74
CA ASP A 104 -8.47 13.68 13.15
C ASP A 104 -9.66 13.37 12.22
N GLU A 105 -10.40 14.41 11.83
CA GLU A 105 -11.51 14.32 10.89
C GLU A 105 -11.05 13.76 9.53
N VAL A 106 -10.02 14.36 8.94
CA VAL A 106 -9.46 13.97 7.64
C VAL A 106 -8.87 12.53 7.69
N ARG A 107 -8.24 12.16 8.80
CA ARG A 107 -7.75 10.78 8.99
C ARG A 107 -8.89 9.78 9.05
N ARG A 108 -10.00 10.08 9.74
CA ARG A 108 -11.17 9.19 9.81
C ARG A 108 -11.84 9.06 8.45
N GLU A 109 -11.95 10.16 7.72
CA GLU A 109 -12.64 10.20 6.43
C GLU A 109 -11.83 9.52 5.31
N PHE A 110 -10.50 9.69 5.28
CA PHE A 110 -9.67 9.23 4.17
C PHE A 110 -8.64 8.16 4.55
N LEU A 111 -7.96 8.29 5.70
CA LEU A 111 -6.90 7.35 6.07
C LEU A 111 -7.47 5.99 6.49
N ALA A 112 -8.47 5.96 7.37
CA ALA A 112 -9.05 4.70 7.84
C ALA A 112 -9.62 3.85 6.69
N PRO A 113 -10.44 4.38 5.74
CA PRO A 113 -10.89 3.60 4.61
C PRO A 113 -9.77 3.24 3.60
N SER A 114 -8.68 4.02 3.53
CA SER A 114 -7.50 3.63 2.75
C SER A 114 -6.76 2.45 3.39
N ILE A 115 -6.71 2.36 4.72
CA ILE A 115 -6.11 1.24 5.45
C ILE A 115 -6.97 -0.02 5.33
N SER A 116 -8.29 0.11 5.41
CA SER A 116 -9.23 -1.02 5.24
C SER A 116 -9.38 -1.48 3.79
N GLY A 117 -8.81 -0.74 2.83
CA GLY A 117 -8.88 -1.05 1.40
C GLY A 117 -10.22 -0.70 0.73
N ASP A 118 -11.04 0.10 1.39
CA ASP A 118 -12.29 0.63 0.82
C ASP A 118 -12.00 1.76 -0.18
N TYR A 119 -10.91 2.51 0.05
CA TYR A 119 -10.43 3.55 -0.86
C TYR A 119 -9.08 3.15 -1.47
N VAL A 120 -8.92 3.45 -2.74
CA VAL A 120 -7.65 3.37 -3.46
C VAL A 120 -7.13 4.79 -3.61
N ALA A 121 -6.00 5.08 -2.96
CA ALA A 121 -5.37 6.39 -2.98
C ALA A 121 -4.47 6.58 -4.20
N CYS A 122 -4.35 7.82 -4.64
CA CYS A 122 -3.39 8.22 -5.67
C CYS A 122 -2.72 9.56 -5.31
N LEU A 123 -1.69 9.93 -6.07
CA LEU A 123 -1.00 11.22 -5.96
C LEU A 123 -1.32 12.09 -7.17
N GLY A 124 -1.78 13.30 -6.93
CA GLY A 124 -1.88 14.37 -7.91
C GLY A 124 -0.78 15.39 -7.64
N VAL A 125 0.36 15.27 -8.30
CA VAL A 125 1.54 16.13 -8.06
C VAL A 125 1.61 17.31 -9.03
N SER A 126 1.23 17.10 -10.30
CA SER A 126 1.35 18.13 -11.34
C SER A 126 0.38 19.29 -11.12
N GLU A 127 0.89 20.52 -11.19
CA GLU A 127 0.12 21.75 -11.19
C GLU A 127 0.39 22.56 -12.46
N ILE A 128 -0.35 23.65 -12.68
CA ILE A 128 -0.21 24.51 -13.88
C ILE A 128 1.24 25.03 -14.04
N GLY A 129 1.91 25.33 -12.96
CA GLY A 129 3.28 25.85 -12.93
C GLY A 129 4.36 24.84 -12.57
N ALA A 130 4.00 23.59 -12.25
CA ALA A 130 4.94 22.60 -11.73
C ALA A 130 4.59 21.19 -12.22
N GLY A 131 5.57 20.50 -12.81
CA GLY A 131 5.46 19.12 -13.26
C GLY A 131 6.65 18.31 -12.75
N SER A 132 7.60 17.97 -13.61
CA SER A 132 8.83 17.27 -13.22
C SER A 132 9.70 18.07 -12.26
N ASP A 133 9.69 19.39 -12.36
CA ASP A 133 10.23 20.28 -11.35
C ASP A 133 9.15 20.64 -10.33
N VAL A 134 9.22 20.02 -9.16
CA VAL A 134 8.29 20.22 -8.04
C VAL A 134 8.75 21.32 -7.07
N ASN A 135 9.87 21.99 -7.33
CA ASN A 135 10.41 23.02 -6.45
C ASN A 135 9.50 24.27 -6.29
N PRO A 136 8.66 24.64 -7.27
CA PRO A 136 7.68 25.72 -7.12
C PRO A 136 6.42 25.38 -6.29
N LEU A 137 6.27 24.13 -5.83
CA LEU A 137 5.11 23.68 -5.04
C LEU A 137 5.18 24.10 -3.59
#